data_a7d1be6206f580aa63e941977ea4b99b
#
_entry.id   a7d1be6206f580aa63e941977ea4b99b
#
_cell.length_a   1.000
_cell.length_b   1.000
_cell.length_c   1.000
_cell.angle_alpha   90.00
_cell.angle_beta   90.00
_cell.angle_gamma   90.00
#
_symmetry.space_group_name_H-M   'P 1'
#
loop_
_entity.id
_entity.type
_entity.pdbx_description
1 polymer ?
#
loop_
_entity_poly.entity_id
_entity_poly.type
_entity_poly.pdbx_seq_one_letter_code
_entity_poly.pdbx_strand_id
1 'polypeptide(L)'
;MSIRPADLLLCAQRAMSINDAGEPEFRACISRAYYAAFHDSKKWHENLLAPGSMGTTNHPMGVHETLVVQLQNPTTIPDELKRRSKRRAYCLRALRDRRVEADYKLDLNVDVHMASQAVSDSDAILNIS
;
A
#
# COMPACT_ATOMS: atom_id res chain seq x y z
N MET A 1 6.43 -18.88 12.42
CA MET A 1 6.79 -18.53 11.05
C MET A 1 6.08 -17.26 10.62
N SER A 2 6.78 -16.35 9.98
CA SER A 2 6.22 -15.09 9.49
C SER A 2 6.34 -15.00 7.97
N ILE A 3 5.51 -14.17 7.36
CA ILE A 3 5.59 -13.89 5.94
C ILE A 3 6.10 -12.47 5.71
N ARG A 4 6.69 -12.24 4.56
CA ARG A 4 7.21 -10.93 4.17
C ARG A 4 6.18 -10.21 3.28
N PRO A 5 6.25 -8.87 3.17
CA PRO A 5 5.41 -8.14 2.22
C PRO A 5 5.48 -8.69 0.79
N ALA A 6 6.67 -9.11 0.35
CA ALA A 6 6.83 -9.72 -0.98
C ALA A 6 5.98 -10.99 -1.15
N ASP A 7 5.76 -11.75 -0.08
CA ASP A 7 4.93 -12.96 -0.13
C ASP A 7 3.46 -12.59 -0.34
N LEU A 8 3.00 -11.48 0.25
CA LEU A 8 1.65 -10.96 0.02
C LEU A 8 1.46 -10.51 -1.42
N LEU A 9 2.48 -9.86 -2.00
CA LEU A 9 2.44 -9.44 -3.39
C LEU A 9 2.38 -10.64 -4.33
N LEU A 10 3.15 -11.69 -4.03
CA LEU A 10 3.10 -12.94 -4.79
C LEU A 10 1.71 -13.57 -4.71
N CYS A 11 1.09 -13.55 -3.53
CA CYS A 11 -0.28 -14.01 -3.35
C CYS A 11 -1.26 -13.22 -4.22
N ALA A 12 -1.09 -11.89 -4.30
CA ALA A 12 -1.90 -11.05 -5.16
C ALA A 12 -1.77 -11.45 -6.64
N GLN A 13 -0.54 -11.65 -7.10
CA GLN A 13 -0.27 -12.08 -8.48
C GLN A 13 -0.92 -13.43 -8.80
N ARG A 14 -0.85 -14.37 -7.87
CA ARG A 14 -1.46 -15.69 -8.03
C ARG A 14 -2.97 -15.60 -8.12
N ALA A 15 -3.61 -14.75 -7.33
CA ALA A 15 -5.06 -14.59 -7.33
C ALA A 15 -5.58 -14.19 -8.71
N MET A 16 -4.92 -13.26 -9.38
CA MET A 16 -5.36 -12.79 -10.69
C MET A 16 -4.94 -13.69 -11.83
N SER A 17 -4.08 -14.68 -11.59
CA SER A 17 -3.47 -15.52 -12.64
C SER A 17 -4.08 -16.91 -12.74
N ILE A 18 -5.04 -17.27 -11.91
CA ILE A 18 -5.71 -18.57 -12.02
C ILE A 18 -6.56 -18.62 -13.30
N ASN A 19 -6.75 -19.83 -13.86
CA ASN A 19 -7.33 -20.01 -15.19
C ASN A 19 -8.71 -19.37 -15.39
N ASP A 20 -9.54 -19.41 -14.37
CA ASP A 20 -10.91 -18.88 -14.43
C ASP A 20 -11.07 -17.66 -13.52
N ALA A 21 -9.99 -16.89 -13.33
CA ALA A 21 -10.03 -15.69 -12.54
C ALA A 21 -11.08 -14.71 -13.08
N GLY A 22 -11.91 -14.22 -12.18
CA GLY A 22 -12.92 -13.23 -12.48
C GLY A 22 -12.84 -12.08 -11.48
N GLU A 23 -13.90 -11.30 -11.41
CA GLU A 23 -13.94 -10.12 -10.56
C GLU A 23 -13.61 -10.40 -9.08
N PRO A 24 -14.11 -11.49 -8.43
CA PRO A 24 -13.73 -11.78 -7.04
C PRO A 24 -12.22 -11.92 -6.87
N GLU A 25 -11.53 -12.58 -7.79
CA GLU A 25 -10.08 -12.76 -7.75
C GLU A 25 -9.34 -11.46 -8.02
N PHE A 26 -9.85 -10.61 -8.91
CA PHE A 26 -9.26 -9.29 -9.17
C PHE A 26 -9.37 -8.39 -7.94
N ARG A 27 -10.52 -8.41 -7.24
CA ARG A 27 -10.71 -7.68 -5.99
C ARG A 27 -9.77 -8.19 -4.90
N ALA A 28 -9.64 -9.50 -4.76
CA ALA A 28 -8.71 -10.12 -3.81
C ALA A 28 -7.27 -9.73 -4.12
N CYS A 29 -6.89 -9.70 -5.39
CA CYS A 29 -5.57 -9.27 -5.85
C CYS A 29 -5.27 -7.83 -5.40
N ILE A 30 -6.19 -6.91 -5.63
CA ILE A 30 -6.03 -5.50 -5.25
C ILE A 30 -5.87 -5.37 -3.73
N SER A 31 -6.67 -6.07 -2.96
CA SER A 31 -6.59 -6.07 -1.49
C SER A 31 -5.23 -6.56 -1.00
N ARG A 32 -4.74 -7.68 -1.52
CA ARG A 32 -3.43 -8.25 -1.15
C ARG A 32 -2.27 -7.34 -1.57
N ALA A 33 -2.36 -6.75 -2.76
CA ALA A 33 -1.34 -5.81 -3.24
C ALA A 33 -1.24 -4.59 -2.33
N TYR A 34 -2.37 -4.06 -1.87
CA TYR A 34 -2.38 -2.96 -0.92
C TYR A 34 -1.71 -3.37 0.41
N TYR A 35 -2.08 -4.51 0.97
CA TYR A 35 -1.51 -4.93 2.24
C TYR A 35 -0.01 -5.21 2.16
N ALA A 36 0.48 -5.71 1.03
CA ALA A 36 1.91 -5.84 0.80
C ALA A 36 2.61 -4.48 0.92
N ALA A 37 2.09 -3.48 0.23
CA ALA A 37 2.63 -2.11 0.25
C ALA A 37 2.52 -1.47 1.64
N PHE A 38 1.40 -1.69 2.33
CA PHE A 38 1.18 -1.15 3.67
C PHE A 38 2.20 -1.71 4.66
N HIS A 39 2.35 -3.03 4.71
CA HIS A 39 3.28 -3.66 5.66
C HIS A 39 4.73 -3.31 5.35
N ASP A 40 5.10 -3.25 4.08
CA ASP A 40 6.43 -2.83 3.67
C ASP A 40 6.71 -1.37 4.08
N SER A 41 5.76 -0.49 3.86
CA SER A 41 5.90 0.93 4.21
C SER A 41 5.93 1.15 5.72
N LYS A 42 5.13 0.38 6.47
CA LYS A 42 5.15 0.42 7.94
C LYS A 42 6.52 0.03 8.48
N LYS A 43 7.09 -1.06 7.98
CA LYS A 43 8.42 -1.53 8.38
C LYS A 43 9.50 -0.53 7.98
N TRP A 44 9.41 0.02 6.77
CA TRP A 44 10.34 1.05 6.30
C TRP A 44 10.34 2.26 7.23
N HIS A 45 9.14 2.73 7.59
CA HIS A 45 8.97 3.88 8.51
C HIS A 45 9.51 3.59 9.91
N GLU A 46 9.26 2.39 10.44
CA GLU A 46 9.75 1.98 11.76
C GLU A 46 11.27 1.91 11.83
N ASN A 47 11.93 1.70 10.69
CA ASN A 47 13.39 1.64 10.61
C ASN A 47 14.07 3.00 10.46
N LEU A 48 13.30 4.08 10.35
CA LEU A 48 13.85 5.44 10.32
C LEU A 48 14.37 5.85 11.69
N LEU A 49 15.35 6.75 11.72
CA LEU A 49 15.90 7.31 12.96
C LEU A 49 14.86 8.10 13.76
N ALA A 50 13.93 8.73 13.05
CA ALA A 50 12.86 9.50 13.68
C ALA A 50 11.56 9.25 12.92
N PRO A 51 10.42 9.09 13.63
CA PRO A 51 9.13 8.95 12.97
C PRO A 51 8.68 10.25 12.33
N GLY A 52 7.83 10.13 11.31
CA GLY A 52 7.17 11.29 10.73
C GLY A 52 6.19 11.92 11.70
N SER A 53 5.84 13.17 11.44
CA SER A 53 4.92 13.96 12.26
C SER A 53 3.48 13.75 11.81
N MET A 54 2.54 13.86 12.75
CA MET A 54 1.11 13.93 12.45
C MET A 54 0.68 15.32 11.97
N GLY A 55 1.61 16.29 11.95
CA GLY A 55 1.30 17.66 11.57
C GLY A 55 0.32 18.31 12.53
N THR A 56 -0.68 19.01 11.98
CA THR A 56 -1.71 19.69 12.78
C THR A 56 -2.96 18.85 12.97
N THR A 57 -2.90 17.57 12.68
CA THR A 57 -4.07 16.69 12.76
C THR A 57 -4.41 16.40 14.22
N ASN A 58 -5.64 16.73 14.60
CA ASN A 58 -6.15 16.53 15.96
C ASN A 58 -7.20 15.42 16.06
N HIS A 59 -7.49 14.73 14.96
CA HIS A 59 -8.52 13.69 14.94
C HIS A 59 -7.91 12.31 15.17
N PRO A 60 -8.59 11.43 15.93
CA PRO A 60 -8.21 10.04 15.96
C PRO A 60 -8.25 9.47 14.55
N MET A 61 -7.21 8.74 14.17
CA MET A 61 -7.12 8.11 12.86
C MET A 61 -6.89 6.63 13.00
N GLY A 62 -7.35 5.86 12.02
CA GLY A 62 -7.00 4.45 11.91
C GLY A 62 -5.52 4.27 11.57
N VAL A 63 -5.04 3.06 11.72
CA VAL A 63 -3.63 2.69 11.52
C VAL A 63 -3.15 3.06 10.12
N HIS A 64 -3.98 2.84 9.10
CA HIS A 64 -3.62 3.10 7.71
C HIS A 64 -3.41 4.60 7.45
N GLU A 65 -4.36 5.43 7.87
CA GLU A 65 -4.28 6.89 7.67
C GLU A 65 -3.13 7.49 8.47
N THR A 66 -2.91 7.02 9.70
CA THR A 66 -1.80 7.46 10.54
C THR A 66 -0.46 7.25 9.84
N LEU A 67 -0.25 6.07 9.25
CA LEU A 67 1.00 5.80 8.53
C LEU A 67 1.18 6.75 7.33
N VAL A 68 0.13 6.96 6.54
CA VAL A 68 0.21 7.86 5.39
C VAL A 68 0.55 9.28 5.82
N VAL A 69 -0.09 9.81 6.86
CA VAL A 69 0.17 11.16 7.37
C VAL A 69 1.62 11.28 7.84
N GLN A 70 2.12 10.31 8.60
CA GLN A 70 3.50 10.32 9.07
C GLN A 70 4.51 10.25 7.93
N LEU A 71 4.24 9.45 6.90
CA LEU A 71 5.09 9.37 5.71
C LEU A 71 5.09 10.68 4.91
N GLN A 72 3.97 11.40 4.88
CA GLN A 72 3.86 12.71 4.23
C GLN A 72 4.65 13.81 4.96
N ASN A 73 4.87 13.65 6.26
CA ASN A 73 5.49 14.67 7.11
C ASN A 73 6.76 14.13 7.77
N PRO A 74 7.80 13.79 6.97
CA PRO A 74 9.06 13.32 7.53
C PRO A 74 9.73 14.40 8.36
N THR A 75 10.43 14.00 9.43
CA THR A 75 11.08 14.91 10.35
C THR A 75 12.61 14.89 10.18
N THR A 76 13.36 14.61 11.22
CA THR A 76 14.82 14.73 11.28
C THR A 76 15.51 13.54 10.58
N ILE A 77 15.44 13.49 9.26
CA ILE A 77 16.08 12.47 8.45
C ILE A 77 16.73 13.12 7.22
N PRO A 78 17.69 12.46 6.55
CA PRO A 78 18.30 13.00 5.33
C PRO A 78 17.27 13.29 4.22
N ASP A 79 17.55 14.30 3.41
CA ASP A 79 16.64 14.77 2.35
C ASP A 79 16.25 13.65 1.37
N GLU A 80 17.17 12.76 1.06
CA GLU A 80 16.89 11.62 0.19
C GLU A 80 15.80 10.72 0.80
N LEU A 81 15.87 10.44 2.10
CA LEU A 81 14.87 9.65 2.80
C LEU A 81 13.55 10.42 2.91
N LYS A 82 13.58 11.75 3.03
CA LYS A 82 12.35 12.56 3.02
C LYS A 82 11.61 12.41 1.70
N ARG A 83 12.32 12.44 0.59
CA ARG A 83 11.72 12.24 -0.73
C ARG A 83 11.09 10.86 -0.87
N ARG A 84 11.81 9.83 -0.43
CA ARG A 84 11.31 8.45 -0.45
C ARG A 84 10.08 8.27 0.44
N SER A 85 10.08 8.90 1.61
CA SER A 85 8.94 8.89 2.53
C SER A 85 7.69 9.49 1.87
N LYS A 86 7.82 10.66 1.28
CA LYS A 86 6.70 11.34 0.60
C LYS A 86 6.20 10.54 -0.60
N ARG A 87 7.11 9.91 -1.34
CA ARG A 87 6.74 9.07 -2.48
C ARG A 87 5.94 7.85 -2.02
N ARG A 88 6.35 7.19 -0.93
CA ARG A 88 5.60 6.09 -0.35
C ARG A 88 4.19 6.53 0.07
N ALA A 89 4.08 7.69 0.70
CA ALA A 89 2.79 8.24 1.12
C ALA A 89 1.85 8.43 -0.07
N TYR A 90 2.35 9.06 -1.13
CA TYR A 90 1.57 9.32 -2.34
C TYR A 90 1.07 8.02 -2.98
N CYS A 91 1.97 7.08 -3.20
CA CYS A 91 1.64 5.80 -3.83
C CYS A 91 0.72 4.94 -2.95
N LEU A 92 0.98 4.93 -1.64
CA LEU A 92 0.20 4.13 -0.69
C LEU A 92 -1.24 4.66 -0.59
N ARG A 93 -1.42 5.98 -0.60
CA ARG A 93 -2.76 6.59 -0.58
C ARG A 93 -3.57 6.21 -1.83
N ALA A 94 -2.96 6.28 -2.99
CA ALA A 94 -3.63 5.90 -4.24
C ALA A 94 -4.03 4.42 -4.23
N LEU A 95 -3.14 3.56 -3.78
CA LEU A 95 -3.38 2.11 -3.71
C LEU A 95 -4.44 1.78 -2.66
N ARG A 96 -4.48 2.51 -1.55
CA ARG A 96 -5.52 2.36 -0.52
C ARG A 96 -6.90 2.69 -1.08
N ASP A 97 -7.03 3.73 -1.89
CA ASP A 97 -8.30 4.08 -2.52
C ASP A 97 -8.79 2.94 -3.41
N ARG A 98 -7.91 2.30 -4.17
CA ARG A 98 -8.24 1.12 -4.98
C ARG A 98 -8.71 -0.05 -4.12
N ARG A 99 -8.03 -0.28 -3.00
CA ARG A 99 -8.41 -1.35 -2.07
C ARG A 99 -9.79 -1.11 -1.46
N VAL A 100 -10.11 0.13 -1.08
CA VAL A 100 -11.43 0.47 -0.55
C VAL A 100 -12.52 0.20 -1.60
N GLU A 101 -12.28 0.58 -2.85
CA GLU A 101 -13.19 0.28 -3.94
C GLU A 101 -13.38 -1.23 -4.12
N ALA A 102 -12.27 -1.98 -4.12
CA ALA A 102 -12.30 -3.43 -4.34
C ALA A 102 -13.01 -4.19 -3.22
N ASP A 103 -12.83 -3.78 -1.96
CA ASP A 103 -13.38 -4.49 -0.80
C ASP A 103 -14.80 -4.07 -0.46
N TYR A 104 -15.18 -2.82 -0.71
CA TYR A 104 -16.43 -2.26 -0.18
C TYR A 104 -17.41 -1.76 -1.21
N LYS A 105 -16.98 -1.45 -2.43
CA LYS A 105 -17.86 -0.93 -3.48
C LYS A 105 -18.19 -2.02 -4.50
N LEU A 106 -19.11 -2.90 -4.10
CA LEU A 106 -19.45 -4.10 -4.89
C LEU A 106 -20.20 -3.81 -6.18
N ASP A 107 -20.75 -2.61 -6.33
CA ASP A 107 -21.42 -2.16 -7.54
C ASP A 107 -20.48 -1.65 -8.64
N LEU A 108 -19.20 -1.45 -8.31
CA LEU A 108 -18.20 -1.09 -9.31
C LEU A 108 -17.72 -2.34 -10.05
N ASN A 109 -17.41 -2.17 -11.33
CA ASN A 109 -16.78 -3.23 -12.13
C ASN A 109 -15.27 -3.18 -11.91
N VAL A 110 -14.72 -4.28 -11.41
CA VAL A 110 -13.27 -4.40 -11.21
C VAL A 110 -12.74 -5.43 -12.21
N ASP A 111 -11.84 -4.99 -13.07
CA ASP A 111 -11.31 -5.84 -14.16
C ASP A 111 -9.84 -6.22 -13.92
N VAL A 112 -9.30 -7.01 -14.82
CA VAL A 112 -7.93 -7.50 -14.75
C VAL A 112 -6.90 -6.36 -14.85
N HIS A 113 -7.22 -5.29 -15.57
CA HIS A 113 -6.31 -4.15 -15.70
C HIS A 113 -6.14 -3.41 -14.37
N MET A 114 -7.22 -3.27 -13.61
CA MET A 114 -7.17 -2.67 -12.28
C MET A 114 -6.34 -3.51 -11.33
N ALA A 115 -6.49 -4.83 -11.38
CA ALA A 115 -5.70 -5.76 -10.58
C ALA A 115 -4.21 -5.69 -10.95
N SER A 116 -3.91 -5.72 -12.23
CA SER A 116 -2.53 -5.62 -12.75
C SER A 116 -1.88 -4.30 -12.34
N GLN A 117 -2.62 -3.20 -12.42
CA GLN A 117 -2.11 -1.88 -12.00
C GLN A 117 -1.80 -1.86 -10.50
N ALA A 118 -2.67 -2.45 -9.68
CA ALA A 118 -2.44 -2.53 -8.24
C ALA A 118 -1.17 -3.33 -7.91
N VAL A 119 -0.94 -4.44 -8.59
CA VAL A 119 0.30 -5.23 -8.43
C VAL A 119 1.51 -4.39 -8.82
N SER A 120 1.46 -3.71 -9.95
CA SER A 120 2.55 -2.85 -10.43
C SER A 120 2.85 -1.71 -9.44
N ASP A 121 1.82 -1.06 -8.93
CA ASP A 121 1.96 0.04 -7.96
C ASP A 121 2.57 -0.47 -6.64
N SER A 122 2.11 -1.61 -6.16
CA SER A 122 2.65 -2.22 -4.95
C SER A 122 4.12 -2.62 -5.13
N ASP A 123 4.44 -3.24 -6.26
CA ASP A 123 5.82 -3.60 -6.58
C ASP A 123 6.74 -2.38 -6.59
N ALA A 124 6.28 -1.29 -7.17
CA ALA A 124 7.04 -0.03 -7.18
C ALA A 124 7.30 0.49 -5.76
N ILE A 125 6.33 0.37 -4.85
CA ILE A 125 6.51 0.76 -3.45
C ILE A 125 7.55 -0.13 -2.76
N LEU A 126 7.46 -1.43 -2.94
CA LEU A 126 8.40 -2.39 -2.34
C LEU A 126 9.84 -2.16 -2.81
N ASN A 127 10.02 -1.57 -3.97
CA ASN A 127 11.35 -1.26 -4.53
C ASN A 127 11.89 0.12 -4.12
N ILE A 128 11.17 0.89 -3.33
CA ILE A 128 11.69 2.14 -2.74
C ILE A 128 12.59 1.76 -1.56
N SER A 129 13.85 2.10 -1.66
CA SER A 129 14.88 1.77 -0.65
C SER A 129 14.68 2.46 0.69
#